data_fd0d0244525e1c47a9f3fba817357c85
#
_entry.id   fd0d0244525e1c47a9f3fba817357c85
#
_cell.length_a   1.000
_cell.length_b   1.000
_cell.length_c   1.000
_cell.angle_alpha   90.00
_cell.angle_beta   90.00
_cell.angle_gamma   90.00
#
_symmetry.space_group_name_H-M   'P 1'
#
loop_
_entity.id
_entity.type
_entity.pdbx_description
1 polymer ?
#
loop_
_entity_poly.entity_id
_entity_poly.type
_entity_poly.pdbx_seq_one_letter_code
_entity_poly.pdbx_strand_id
1 'polypeptide(L)'
;MKKIFHKILSFTLVLLIANTTTAQEEPKPRFTPPKIITIIRPFNHGLAPSDSITIPIDYIIDRGQDANINTGDTLNVYRKEIVNRNLDLTMRIYVGTMEIIDSQEKTCIGDFTSNENIGIATILHKTAMKNDYVVPRLSLNTSVLFASGQASLNPGTAAEFDRIAKFVGNFSPTKILLVGHTDSDGDADSNLRLSEDRAKAVKNYLTESYDFITSEMIDARGHGEAYPIAPNNSPENKTLNRRIEVVIWD
;
A
#
# COMPACT_ATOMS: atom_id res chain seq x y z
N MET A 1 36.32 85.64 20.61
CA MET A 1 35.95 84.87 19.41
C MET A 1 36.19 83.38 19.73
N LYS A 2 35.12 82.67 20.10
CA LYS A 2 35.22 81.21 20.36
C LYS A 2 34.34 80.46 19.33
N LYS A 3 34.99 79.67 18.49
CA LYS A 3 34.32 78.77 17.50
C LYS A 3 33.88 77.50 18.21
N ILE A 4 32.55 77.25 18.19
CA ILE A 4 31.92 76.07 18.69
C ILE A 4 31.87 75.06 17.53
N PHE A 5 32.59 73.94 17.67
CA PHE A 5 32.52 72.79 16.74
C PHE A 5 31.33 71.90 17.16
N HIS A 6 30.31 71.81 16.30
CA HIS A 6 29.27 70.80 16.42
C HIS A 6 29.76 69.48 15.79
N LYS A 7 29.95 68.45 16.61
CA LYS A 7 30.11 67.08 16.13
C LYS A 7 28.72 66.51 15.82
N ILE A 8 28.49 66.27 14.54
CA ILE A 8 27.32 65.49 14.08
C ILE A 8 27.70 64.04 14.22
N LEU A 9 27.01 63.34 15.15
CA LEU A 9 27.13 61.90 15.35
C LEU A 9 26.15 61.21 14.38
N SER A 10 26.70 60.69 13.28
CA SER A 10 25.89 59.92 12.32
C SER A 10 25.67 58.51 12.90
N PHE A 11 24.42 58.21 13.30
CA PHE A 11 23.98 56.88 13.71
C PHE A 11 23.64 56.09 12.44
N THR A 12 24.55 55.26 11.96
CA THR A 12 24.27 54.28 10.91
C THR A 12 23.52 53.10 11.53
N LEU A 13 22.19 53.09 11.29
CA LEU A 13 21.35 51.93 11.65
C LEU A 13 21.66 50.80 10.66
N VAL A 14 22.44 49.78 11.09
CA VAL A 14 22.62 48.56 10.34
C VAL A 14 21.39 47.70 10.52
N LEU A 15 20.53 47.69 9.51
CA LEU A 15 19.36 46.80 9.45
C LEU A 15 19.87 45.39 9.13
N LEU A 16 19.97 44.55 10.16
CA LEU A 16 20.27 43.12 10.00
C LEU A 16 19.01 42.43 9.44
N ILE A 17 18.92 42.31 8.12
CA ILE A 17 17.88 41.45 7.49
C ILE A 17 18.30 40.03 7.75
N ALA A 18 17.71 39.39 8.76
CA ALA A 18 17.76 37.95 8.93
C ALA A 18 16.99 37.32 7.76
N ASN A 19 17.72 36.87 6.74
CA ASN A 19 17.18 35.97 5.75
C ASN A 19 16.87 34.64 6.45
N THR A 20 15.64 34.50 6.94
CA THR A 20 15.10 33.18 7.24
C THR A 20 14.84 32.49 5.91
N THR A 21 15.85 31.83 5.40
CA THR A 21 15.67 30.82 4.34
C THR A 21 14.82 29.72 4.98
N THR A 22 13.51 29.77 4.79
CA THR A 22 12.69 28.58 4.98
C THR A 22 13.24 27.56 4.00
N ALA A 23 13.91 26.53 4.52
CA ALA A 23 14.27 25.37 3.72
C ALA A 23 12.94 24.88 3.11
N GLN A 24 12.74 25.12 1.82
CA GLN A 24 11.70 24.45 1.07
C GLN A 24 12.08 22.96 1.13
N GLU A 25 11.31 22.17 1.88
CA GLU A 25 11.41 20.72 1.77
C GLU A 25 11.28 20.38 0.29
N GLU A 26 12.32 19.75 -0.24
CA GLU A 26 12.24 19.23 -1.62
C GLU A 26 11.01 18.32 -1.71
N PRO A 27 10.20 18.45 -2.77
CA PRO A 27 9.00 17.63 -2.91
C PRO A 27 9.44 16.15 -2.89
N LYS A 28 8.85 15.37 -1.99
CA LYS A 28 9.13 13.93 -1.92
C LYS A 28 8.94 13.32 -3.32
N PRO A 29 9.85 12.46 -3.77
CA PRO A 29 9.71 11.79 -5.07
C PRO A 29 8.38 11.04 -5.10
N ARG A 30 7.68 11.15 -6.24
CA ARG A 30 6.43 10.44 -6.46
C ARG A 30 6.65 8.93 -6.33
N PHE A 31 5.75 8.25 -5.64
CA PHE A 31 5.81 6.80 -5.53
C PHE A 31 5.81 6.14 -6.92
N THR A 32 6.73 5.21 -7.12
CA THR A 32 6.77 4.36 -8.31
C THR A 32 6.65 2.92 -7.83
N PRO A 33 5.60 2.21 -8.26
CA PRO A 33 5.39 0.83 -7.81
C PRO A 33 6.59 -0.06 -8.09
N PRO A 34 7.12 -0.75 -7.08
CA PRO A 34 8.17 -1.74 -7.24
C PRO A 34 7.79 -2.87 -8.20
N LYS A 35 8.80 -3.52 -8.78
CA LYS A 35 8.61 -4.64 -9.72
C LYS A 35 9.53 -5.79 -9.42
N ILE A 36 9.08 -6.97 -9.75
CA ILE A 36 9.93 -8.16 -9.79
C ILE A 36 10.89 -8.03 -10.97
N ILE A 37 12.19 -7.98 -10.68
CA ILE A 37 13.24 -7.86 -11.72
C ILE A 37 13.89 -9.20 -12.04
N THR A 38 13.91 -10.12 -11.08
CA THR A 38 14.55 -11.43 -11.24
C THR A 38 13.82 -12.48 -10.41
N ILE A 39 13.79 -13.69 -10.90
CA ILE A 39 13.27 -14.86 -10.20
C ILE A 39 14.42 -15.85 -10.09
N ILE A 40 14.85 -16.10 -8.85
CA ILE A 40 15.92 -17.08 -8.57
C ILE A 40 15.23 -18.41 -8.29
N ARG A 41 15.43 -19.35 -9.22
CA ARG A 41 15.06 -20.75 -8.99
C ARG A 41 16.29 -21.48 -8.50
N PRO A 42 16.21 -22.20 -7.37
CA PRO A 42 17.35 -22.96 -6.88
C PRO A 42 17.78 -23.96 -7.95
N PHE A 43 19.09 -24.03 -8.13
CA PHE A 43 19.68 -24.96 -9.10
C PHE A 43 19.51 -26.38 -8.56
N ASN A 44 18.83 -27.23 -9.33
CA ASN A 44 18.67 -28.64 -9.00
C ASN A 44 20.01 -29.35 -9.30
N HIS A 45 20.86 -29.52 -8.29
CA HIS A 45 22.19 -30.18 -8.42
C HIS A 45 22.13 -31.66 -8.80
N GLY A 46 21.16 -32.05 -9.64
CA GLY A 46 21.05 -33.45 -10.12
C GLY A 46 20.55 -34.42 -9.05
N LEU A 47 20.02 -33.89 -7.94
CA LEU A 47 19.27 -34.74 -7.00
C LEU A 47 18.00 -35.21 -7.70
N ALA A 48 17.79 -36.50 -7.77
CA ALA A 48 16.55 -37.07 -8.25
C ALA A 48 15.36 -36.43 -7.50
N PRO A 49 14.19 -36.29 -8.12
CA PRO A 49 12.99 -35.78 -7.44
C PRO A 49 12.48 -36.89 -6.48
N SER A 50 13.26 -37.19 -5.44
CA SER A 50 12.82 -37.96 -4.30
C SER A 50 12.42 -36.99 -3.23
N ASP A 51 11.13 -36.97 -2.98
CA ASP A 51 10.51 -36.54 -1.76
C ASP A 51 10.52 -35.04 -1.44
N SER A 52 9.46 -34.34 -1.84
CA SER A 52 8.81 -33.25 -1.08
C SER A 52 9.66 -32.04 -0.60
N ILE A 53 10.87 -31.85 -1.11
CA ILE A 53 11.58 -30.60 -0.84
C ILE A 53 11.07 -29.55 -1.81
N THR A 54 10.07 -28.79 -1.39
CA THR A 54 9.70 -27.54 -2.06
C THR A 54 10.85 -26.57 -1.87
N ILE A 55 11.68 -26.44 -2.91
CA ILE A 55 12.77 -25.46 -2.87
C ILE A 55 12.14 -24.08 -3.05
N PRO A 56 12.34 -23.12 -2.11
CA PRO A 56 11.74 -21.82 -2.22
C PRO A 56 12.23 -21.10 -3.48
N ILE A 57 11.34 -20.38 -4.13
CA ILE A 57 11.64 -19.50 -5.26
C ILE A 57 11.78 -18.10 -4.72
N ASP A 58 12.97 -17.52 -4.84
CA ASP A 58 13.22 -16.15 -4.42
C ASP A 58 12.89 -15.17 -5.54
N TYR A 59 12.13 -14.13 -5.21
CA TYR A 59 11.77 -13.04 -6.10
C TYR A 59 12.53 -11.79 -5.72
N ILE A 60 13.37 -11.29 -6.64
CA ILE A 60 14.10 -10.03 -6.43
C ILE A 60 13.26 -8.86 -6.93
N ILE A 61 13.09 -7.88 -6.07
CA ILE A 61 12.30 -6.66 -6.30
C ILE A 61 13.25 -5.47 -6.40
N ASP A 62 12.97 -4.52 -7.29
CA ASP A 62 13.81 -3.36 -7.64
C ASP A 62 13.73 -2.19 -6.64
N ARG A 63 13.19 -2.40 -5.45
CA ARG A 63 13.11 -1.44 -4.35
C ARG A 63 13.28 -2.17 -3.02
N GLY A 64 13.73 -1.41 -2.02
CA GLY A 64 13.92 -1.92 -0.67
C GLY A 64 13.62 -0.83 0.36
N GLN A 65 14.54 -0.63 1.31
CA GLN A 65 14.37 0.34 2.39
C GLN A 65 14.27 1.79 1.88
N ASP A 66 14.88 2.12 0.74
CA ASP A 66 14.74 3.42 0.07
C ASP A 66 13.30 3.74 -0.32
N ALA A 67 12.46 2.72 -0.50
CA ALA A 67 11.04 2.82 -0.77
C ALA A 67 10.16 2.43 0.42
N ASN A 68 10.69 2.46 1.66
CA ASN A 68 10.01 2.03 2.88
C ASN A 68 9.48 0.59 2.85
N ILE A 69 10.17 -0.30 2.14
CA ILE A 69 9.88 -1.74 2.13
C ILE A 69 10.86 -2.43 3.07
N ASN A 70 10.34 -3.13 4.07
CA ASN A 70 11.15 -3.73 5.13
C ASN A 70 10.92 -5.25 5.21
N THR A 71 11.88 -5.94 5.80
CA THR A 71 11.73 -7.36 6.12
C THR A 71 10.49 -7.60 6.99
N GLY A 72 9.68 -8.58 6.63
CA GLY A 72 8.39 -8.90 7.27
C GLY A 72 7.19 -8.17 6.68
N ASP A 73 7.40 -7.19 5.77
CA ASP A 73 6.28 -6.55 5.07
C ASP A 73 5.58 -7.55 4.15
N THR A 74 4.25 -7.44 4.08
CA THR A 74 3.44 -8.18 3.10
C THR A 74 2.90 -7.21 2.05
N LEU A 75 3.23 -7.46 0.79
CA LEU A 75 2.86 -6.64 -0.34
C LEU A 75 1.90 -7.39 -1.26
N ASN A 76 1.08 -6.66 -2.02
CA ASN A 76 0.23 -7.26 -3.04
C ASN A 76 0.98 -7.32 -4.37
N VAL A 77 0.82 -8.45 -5.08
CA VAL A 77 1.40 -8.64 -6.42
C VAL A 77 0.31 -8.50 -7.48
N TYR A 78 0.55 -7.60 -8.44
CA TYR A 78 -0.36 -7.34 -9.55
C TYR A 78 0.33 -7.51 -10.88
N ARG A 79 -0.36 -8.17 -11.81
CA ARG A 79 0.04 -8.25 -13.22
C ARG A 79 -0.73 -7.22 -14.03
N LYS A 80 -0.02 -6.48 -14.89
CA LYS A 80 -0.62 -5.59 -15.85
C LYS A 80 -0.83 -6.34 -17.16
N GLU A 81 -2.09 -6.52 -17.56
CA GLU A 81 -2.46 -7.12 -18.83
C GLU A 81 -3.01 -6.06 -19.78
N ILE A 82 -2.60 -6.14 -21.04
CA ILE A 82 -3.09 -5.24 -22.10
C ILE A 82 -4.35 -5.88 -22.69
N VAL A 83 -5.51 -5.31 -22.36
CA VAL A 83 -6.82 -5.78 -22.86
C VAL A 83 -7.05 -5.34 -24.29
N ASN A 84 -6.66 -4.12 -24.65
CA ASN A 84 -6.77 -3.59 -26.00
C ASN A 84 -5.64 -2.60 -26.26
N ARG A 85 -4.74 -2.94 -27.22
CA ARG A 85 -3.59 -2.09 -27.58
C ARG A 85 -3.99 -0.80 -28.29
N ASN A 86 -5.04 -0.85 -29.10
CA ASN A 86 -5.46 0.33 -29.89
C ASN A 86 -6.11 1.40 -29.02
N LEU A 87 -6.71 0.99 -27.88
CA LEU A 87 -7.37 1.89 -26.93
C LEU A 87 -6.53 2.13 -25.65
N ASP A 88 -5.29 1.61 -25.62
CA ASP A 88 -4.42 1.61 -24.43
C ASP A 88 -5.14 1.11 -23.17
N LEU A 89 -6.08 0.19 -23.35
CA LEU A 89 -6.81 -0.41 -22.23
C LEU A 89 -5.96 -1.47 -21.57
N THR A 90 -5.68 -1.26 -20.30
CA THR A 90 -4.94 -2.19 -19.46
C THR A 90 -5.77 -2.60 -18.26
N MET A 91 -5.64 -3.85 -17.86
CA MET A 91 -6.23 -4.39 -16.64
C MET A 91 -5.13 -4.78 -15.67
N ARG A 92 -5.35 -4.56 -14.39
CA ARG A 92 -4.47 -4.97 -13.30
C ARG A 92 -5.11 -6.14 -12.58
N ILE A 93 -4.40 -7.25 -12.53
CA ILE A 93 -4.89 -8.51 -12.00
C ILE A 93 -4.12 -8.81 -10.73
N TYR A 94 -4.82 -8.95 -9.61
CA TYR A 94 -4.23 -9.39 -8.36
C TYR A 94 -3.86 -10.87 -8.47
N VAL A 95 -2.55 -11.19 -8.43
CA VAL A 95 -2.03 -12.55 -8.61
C VAL A 95 -1.66 -13.22 -7.29
N GLY A 96 -1.45 -12.46 -6.23
CA GLY A 96 -1.12 -13.00 -4.91
C GLY A 96 -0.43 -12.00 -4.00
N THR A 97 0.20 -12.51 -2.96
CA THR A 97 0.97 -11.72 -1.99
C THR A 97 2.44 -12.07 -2.03
N MET A 98 3.27 -11.12 -1.62
CA MET A 98 4.71 -11.27 -1.46
C MET A 98 5.07 -10.92 -0.02
N GLU A 99 5.65 -11.85 0.72
CA GLU A 99 6.25 -11.59 2.04
C GLU A 99 7.73 -11.27 1.83
N ILE A 100 8.18 -10.15 2.37
CA ILE A 100 9.58 -9.72 2.24
C ILE A 100 10.42 -10.44 3.28
N ILE A 101 11.30 -11.33 2.82
CA ILE A 101 12.19 -12.14 3.67
C ILE A 101 13.52 -11.46 3.96
N ASP A 102 14.00 -10.62 3.04
CA ASP A 102 15.18 -9.78 3.22
C ASP A 102 15.01 -8.46 2.49
N SER A 103 15.37 -7.34 3.13
CA SER A 103 15.30 -6.02 2.55
C SER A 103 16.61 -5.27 2.73
N GLN A 104 17.19 -4.85 1.61
CA GLN A 104 18.38 -4.02 1.51
C GLN A 104 18.00 -2.60 1.09
N GLU A 105 18.99 -1.71 0.92
CA GLU A 105 18.73 -0.30 0.59
C GLU A 105 17.85 -0.14 -0.67
N LYS A 106 18.21 -0.81 -1.78
CA LYS A 106 17.60 -0.62 -3.12
C LYS A 106 16.96 -1.87 -3.71
N THR A 107 16.97 -2.97 -3.00
CA THR A 107 16.40 -4.24 -3.44
C THR A 107 15.84 -4.99 -2.25
N CYS A 108 14.88 -5.86 -2.49
CA CYS A 108 14.47 -6.84 -1.50
C CYS A 108 14.20 -8.21 -2.14
N ILE A 109 14.17 -9.22 -1.29
CA ILE A 109 13.84 -10.59 -1.65
C ILE A 109 12.51 -10.93 -1.00
N GLY A 110 11.61 -11.53 -1.78
CA GLY A 110 10.30 -11.93 -1.28
C GLY A 110 9.97 -13.38 -1.61
N ASP A 111 9.13 -13.96 -0.77
CA ASP A 111 8.45 -15.23 -0.98
C ASP A 111 7.01 -14.99 -1.44
N PHE A 112 6.58 -15.71 -2.48
CA PHE A 112 5.29 -15.45 -3.14
C PHE A 112 4.26 -16.52 -2.81
N THR A 113 3.09 -16.06 -2.35
CA THR A 113 1.89 -16.89 -2.19
C THR A 113 0.86 -16.55 -3.25
N SER A 114 0.46 -17.53 -4.06
CA SER A 114 -0.52 -17.34 -5.14
C SER A 114 -1.93 -17.08 -4.61
N ASN A 115 -2.69 -16.30 -5.37
CA ASN A 115 -4.14 -16.20 -5.19
C ASN A 115 -4.82 -17.38 -5.91
N GLU A 116 -5.26 -18.38 -5.17
CA GLU A 116 -5.93 -19.59 -5.72
C GLU A 116 -7.28 -19.27 -6.38
N ASN A 117 -7.91 -18.13 -6.04
CA ASN A 117 -9.22 -17.72 -6.54
C ASN A 117 -9.17 -16.94 -7.85
N ILE A 118 -8.04 -16.93 -8.57
CA ILE A 118 -7.98 -16.29 -9.89
C ILE A 118 -8.83 -17.09 -10.89
N GLY A 119 -10.09 -16.67 -11.06
CA GLY A 119 -11.04 -17.28 -12.00
C GLY A 119 -10.96 -16.75 -13.43
N ILE A 120 -9.98 -15.92 -13.76
CA ILE A 120 -9.86 -15.31 -15.09
C ILE A 120 -9.09 -16.26 -15.99
N ALA A 121 -9.78 -16.84 -16.96
CA ALA A 121 -9.24 -17.81 -17.92
C ALA A 121 -8.04 -17.31 -18.77
N THR A 122 -7.83 -16.00 -18.81
CA THR A 122 -6.72 -15.35 -19.54
C THR A 122 -5.39 -15.37 -18.77
N ILE A 123 -5.38 -15.71 -17.47
CA ILE A 123 -4.14 -15.83 -16.71
C ILE A 123 -3.63 -17.27 -16.83
N LEU A 124 -2.70 -17.47 -17.77
CA LEU A 124 -2.04 -18.77 -17.97
C LEU A 124 -1.14 -19.18 -16.80
N HIS A 125 -0.70 -18.22 -15.95
CA HIS A 125 0.25 -18.46 -14.89
C HIS A 125 -0.21 -17.83 -13.57
N LYS A 126 -0.51 -18.66 -12.57
CA LYS A 126 -0.85 -18.23 -11.20
C LYS A 126 0.38 -17.82 -10.38
N THR A 127 1.60 -18.04 -10.89
CA THR A 127 2.85 -17.66 -10.22
C THR A 127 3.23 -16.22 -10.54
N ALA A 128 3.92 -15.55 -9.62
CA ALA A 128 4.50 -14.24 -9.89
C ALA A 128 5.54 -14.30 -11.00
N MET A 129 5.60 -13.26 -11.82
CA MET A 129 6.46 -13.17 -13.00
C MET A 129 7.31 -11.91 -12.97
N LYS A 130 8.39 -11.92 -13.75
CA LYS A 130 9.18 -10.71 -13.99
C LYS A 130 8.30 -9.60 -14.56
N ASN A 131 8.49 -8.37 -14.05
CA ASN A 131 7.72 -7.15 -14.31
C ASN A 131 6.33 -7.10 -13.66
N ASP A 132 5.91 -8.10 -12.86
CA ASP A 132 4.76 -7.94 -12.00
C ASP A 132 5.05 -6.85 -10.96
N TYR A 133 4.05 -6.03 -10.66
CA TYR A 133 4.14 -4.96 -9.66
C TYR A 133 3.97 -5.54 -8.26
N VAL A 134 4.80 -5.05 -7.34
CA VAL A 134 4.77 -5.45 -5.93
C VAL A 134 4.48 -4.21 -5.10
N VAL A 135 3.23 -4.06 -4.67
CA VAL A 135 2.76 -2.80 -4.06
C VAL A 135 2.51 -2.93 -2.57
N PRO A 136 2.96 -1.94 -1.77
CA PRO A 136 2.73 -1.92 -0.34
C PRO A 136 1.24 -1.96 0.00
N ARG A 137 0.90 -2.75 1.04
CA ARG A 137 -0.45 -2.79 1.59
C ARG A 137 -0.43 -2.71 3.11
N LEU A 138 -1.47 -2.11 3.68
CA LEU A 138 -1.78 -2.18 5.08
C LEU A 138 -3.13 -2.87 5.24
N SER A 139 -3.20 -3.91 6.06
CA SER A 139 -4.43 -4.63 6.37
C SER A 139 -4.91 -4.28 7.77
N LEU A 140 -6.21 -3.96 7.90
CA LEU A 140 -6.86 -3.64 9.17
C LEU A 140 -8.06 -4.54 9.37
N ASN A 141 -8.19 -5.08 10.58
CA ASN A 141 -9.37 -5.87 10.93
C ASN A 141 -10.60 -4.98 11.05
N THR A 142 -11.69 -5.36 10.36
CA THR A 142 -12.94 -4.56 10.38
C THR A 142 -13.61 -4.52 11.74
N SER A 143 -13.40 -5.50 12.64
CA SER A 143 -13.99 -5.49 13.97
C SER A 143 -13.48 -4.37 14.87
N VAL A 144 -12.30 -3.83 14.58
CA VAL A 144 -11.77 -2.64 15.26
C VAL A 144 -12.48 -1.38 14.78
N LEU A 145 -12.74 -1.30 13.48
CA LEU A 145 -13.31 -0.10 12.84
C LEU A 145 -14.84 -0.04 12.91
N PHE A 146 -15.53 -1.18 12.91
CA PHE A 146 -16.99 -1.26 12.76
C PHE A 146 -17.61 -2.25 13.71
N ALA A 147 -18.85 -2.00 14.12
CA ALA A 147 -19.67 -3.00 14.76
C ALA A 147 -20.06 -4.12 13.77
N SER A 148 -20.42 -5.29 14.30
CA SER A 148 -20.81 -6.44 13.47
C SER A 148 -21.98 -6.08 12.54
N GLY A 149 -21.86 -6.40 11.26
CA GLY A 149 -22.88 -6.13 10.24
C GLY A 149 -23.10 -4.65 9.90
N GLN A 150 -22.26 -3.73 10.43
CA GLN A 150 -22.42 -2.29 10.22
C GLN A 150 -21.24 -1.69 9.44
N ALA A 151 -21.49 -0.53 8.81
CA ALA A 151 -20.48 0.30 8.15
C ALA A 151 -20.29 1.65 8.88
N SER A 152 -20.96 1.90 10.00
CA SER A 152 -20.70 3.06 10.86
C SER A 152 -19.45 2.82 11.70
N LEU A 153 -18.57 3.82 11.74
CA LEU A 153 -17.32 3.73 12.48
C LEU A 153 -17.57 3.67 13.99
N ASN A 154 -16.82 2.81 14.67
CA ASN A 154 -16.82 2.72 16.12
C ASN A 154 -16.21 3.98 16.75
N PRO A 155 -16.65 4.40 17.95
CA PRO A 155 -15.94 5.39 18.75
C PRO A 155 -14.50 4.92 19.06
N GLY A 156 -13.53 5.83 19.01
CA GLY A 156 -12.14 5.53 19.39
C GLY A 156 -11.26 4.94 18.28
N THR A 157 -11.72 4.91 17.04
CA THR A 157 -10.96 4.39 15.89
C THR A 157 -9.86 5.33 15.37
N ALA A 158 -9.70 6.53 15.95
CA ALA A 158 -8.74 7.54 15.48
C ALA A 158 -7.31 7.01 15.34
N ALA A 159 -6.84 6.20 16.30
CA ALA A 159 -5.49 5.63 16.24
C ALA A 159 -5.25 4.73 15.01
N GLU A 160 -6.28 3.99 14.56
CA GLU A 160 -6.17 3.17 13.35
C GLU A 160 -6.14 4.04 12.09
N PHE A 161 -6.88 5.16 12.09
CA PHE A 161 -6.82 6.12 10.99
C PHE A 161 -5.50 6.88 10.94
N ASP A 162 -4.91 7.26 12.09
CA ASP A 162 -3.55 7.80 12.16
C ASP A 162 -2.52 6.82 11.61
N ARG A 163 -2.70 5.52 11.88
CA ARG A 163 -1.84 4.46 11.31
C ARG A 163 -1.97 4.39 9.79
N ILE A 164 -3.19 4.50 9.24
CA ILE A 164 -3.42 4.56 7.79
C ILE A 164 -2.76 5.82 7.20
N ALA A 165 -2.99 6.99 7.80
CA ALA A 165 -2.45 8.26 7.32
C ALA A 165 -0.90 8.24 7.33
N LYS A 166 -0.28 7.71 8.38
CA LYS A 166 1.16 7.52 8.45
C LYS A 166 1.67 6.57 7.36
N PHE A 167 0.98 5.45 7.14
CA PHE A 167 1.32 4.50 6.09
C PHE A 167 1.28 5.18 4.71
N VAL A 168 0.19 5.87 4.37
CA VAL A 168 0.06 6.63 3.11
C VAL A 168 1.16 7.68 2.98
N GLY A 169 1.43 8.44 4.05
CA GLY A 169 2.45 9.51 4.08
C GLY A 169 3.88 9.01 3.83
N ASN A 170 4.18 7.75 4.18
CA ASN A 170 5.49 7.16 3.94
C ASN A 170 5.80 6.98 2.45
N PHE A 171 4.77 6.76 1.62
CA PHE A 171 4.93 6.46 0.20
C PHE A 171 4.63 7.65 -0.72
N SER A 172 3.92 8.67 -0.26
CA SER A 172 3.49 9.82 -1.08
C SER A 172 2.85 9.39 -2.43
N PRO A 173 1.82 8.53 -2.42
CA PRO A 173 1.22 7.98 -3.63
C PRO A 173 0.36 9.01 -4.36
N THR A 174 0.08 8.77 -5.65
CA THR A 174 -0.95 9.52 -6.40
C THR A 174 -2.32 8.86 -6.27
N LYS A 175 -2.35 7.54 -6.03
CA LYS A 175 -3.58 6.76 -5.86
C LYS A 175 -3.48 5.80 -4.69
N ILE A 176 -4.62 5.59 -4.06
CA ILE A 176 -4.82 4.64 -2.97
C ILE A 176 -6.03 3.79 -3.32
N LEU A 177 -5.91 2.49 -3.24
CA LEU A 177 -7.05 1.59 -3.36
C LEU A 177 -7.44 1.12 -1.96
N LEU A 178 -8.68 1.41 -1.55
CA LEU A 178 -9.30 0.87 -0.34
C LEU A 178 -10.20 -0.30 -0.72
N VAL A 179 -9.91 -1.49 -0.20
CA VAL A 179 -10.70 -2.69 -0.50
C VAL A 179 -11.28 -3.27 0.77
N GLY A 180 -12.62 -3.33 0.81
CA GLY A 180 -13.35 -3.99 1.89
C GLY A 180 -13.57 -5.47 1.60
N HIS A 181 -13.41 -6.31 2.62
CA HIS A 181 -13.66 -7.75 2.57
C HIS A 181 -14.52 -8.19 3.73
N THR A 182 -15.28 -9.28 3.53
CA THR A 182 -16.05 -9.99 4.56
C THR A 182 -15.54 -11.43 4.68
N ASP A 183 -16.01 -12.13 5.70
CA ASP A 183 -16.04 -13.59 5.68
C ASP A 183 -17.23 -14.09 4.85
N SER A 184 -17.42 -15.42 4.80
CA SER A 184 -18.50 -16.06 4.05
C SER A 184 -19.80 -16.20 4.83
N ASP A 185 -19.98 -15.52 5.97
CA ASP A 185 -21.25 -15.55 6.69
C ASP A 185 -22.24 -14.59 6.05
N GLY A 186 -23.43 -15.11 5.76
CA GLY A 186 -24.52 -14.33 5.17
C GLY A 186 -24.67 -14.49 3.66
N ASP A 187 -25.36 -13.54 3.07
CA ASP A 187 -25.62 -13.49 1.64
C ASP A 187 -24.52 -12.75 0.90
N ALA A 188 -24.05 -13.30 -0.24
CA ALA A 188 -22.92 -12.77 -0.97
C ALA A 188 -23.13 -11.34 -1.49
N ASP A 189 -24.35 -11.01 -1.96
CA ASP A 189 -24.66 -9.65 -2.43
C ASP A 189 -24.70 -8.65 -1.27
N SER A 190 -25.16 -9.10 -0.09
CA SER A 190 -25.14 -8.29 1.13
C SER A 190 -23.73 -8.07 1.62
N ASN A 191 -22.87 -9.09 1.55
CA ASN A 191 -21.44 -9.00 1.87
C ASN A 191 -20.70 -8.05 0.92
N LEU A 192 -21.03 -8.09 -0.38
CA LEU A 192 -20.46 -7.18 -1.36
C LEU A 192 -20.81 -5.73 -1.01
N ARG A 193 -22.10 -5.43 -0.78
CA ARG A 193 -22.56 -4.07 -0.38
C ARG A 193 -21.94 -3.61 0.93
N LEU A 194 -21.96 -4.46 1.96
CA LEU A 194 -21.37 -4.12 3.28
C LEU A 194 -19.88 -3.78 3.17
N SER A 195 -19.14 -4.55 2.40
CA SER A 195 -17.71 -4.32 2.20
C SER A 195 -17.43 -3.02 1.45
N GLU A 196 -18.26 -2.67 0.46
CA GLU A 196 -18.18 -1.41 -0.28
C GLU A 196 -18.50 -0.21 0.62
N ASP A 197 -19.58 -0.29 1.41
CA ASP A 197 -19.99 0.77 2.33
C ASP A 197 -18.92 1.02 3.41
N ARG A 198 -18.26 -0.03 3.90
CA ARG A 198 -17.13 0.09 4.82
C ARG A 198 -15.92 0.77 4.19
N ALA A 199 -15.57 0.41 2.95
CA ALA A 199 -14.49 1.08 2.23
C ALA A 199 -14.80 2.57 2.00
N LYS A 200 -16.05 2.92 1.67
CA LYS A 200 -16.51 4.32 1.55
C LYS A 200 -16.45 5.07 2.88
N ALA A 201 -16.84 4.43 3.98
CA ALA A 201 -16.78 5.06 5.31
C ALA A 201 -15.33 5.39 5.71
N VAL A 202 -14.37 4.48 5.43
CA VAL A 202 -12.94 4.73 5.62
C VAL A 202 -12.45 5.88 4.73
N LYS A 203 -12.83 5.89 3.44
CA LYS A 203 -12.50 6.98 2.53
C LYS A 203 -12.96 8.33 3.07
N ASN A 204 -14.23 8.44 3.47
CA ASN A 204 -14.80 9.69 3.96
C ASN A 204 -14.04 10.21 5.18
N TYR A 205 -13.79 9.33 6.16
CA TYR A 205 -13.02 9.72 7.35
C TYR A 205 -11.62 10.23 7.01
N LEU A 206 -10.89 9.51 6.14
CA LEU A 206 -9.53 9.91 5.74
C LEU A 206 -9.51 11.26 5.04
N THR A 207 -10.45 11.51 4.13
CA THR A 207 -10.51 12.78 3.38
C THR A 207 -11.00 13.97 4.20
N GLU A 208 -11.78 13.71 5.26
CA GLU A 208 -12.24 14.75 6.18
C GLU A 208 -11.20 15.10 7.26
N SER A 209 -10.34 14.13 7.62
CA SER A 209 -9.43 14.28 8.77
C SER A 209 -7.98 14.59 8.38
N TYR A 210 -7.57 14.34 7.13
CA TYR A 210 -6.17 14.51 6.70
C TYR A 210 -6.08 15.26 5.37
N ASP A 211 -5.66 16.53 5.41
CA ASP A 211 -5.60 17.45 4.24
C ASP A 211 -4.76 16.92 3.07
N PHE A 212 -3.75 16.09 3.33
CA PHE A 212 -2.90 15.53 2.28
C PHE A 212 -3.50 14.31 1.57
N ILE A 213 -4.65 13.80 2.05
CA ILE A 213 -5.38 12.68 1.45
C ILE A 213 -6.65 13.23 0.80
N THR A 214 -6.66 13.34 -0.52
CA THR A 214 -7.82 13.88 -1.23
C THR A 214 -8.75 12.78 -1.75
N SER A 215 -10.00 13.14 -2.02
CA SER A 215 -11.00 12.20 -2.52
C SER A 215 -10.63 11.59 -3.88
N GLU A 216 -9.91 12.35 -4.71
CA GLU A 216 -9.43 11.94 -6.03
C GLU A 216 -8.29 10.91 -5.95
N MET A 217 -7.57 10.88 -4.83
CA MET A 217 -6.54 9.87 -4.57
C MET A 217 -7.14 8.50 -4.28
N ILE A 218 -8.36 8.43 -3.71
CA ILE A 218 -8.92 7.19 -3.16
C ILE A 218 -9.97 6.58 -4.10
N ASP A 219 -9.69 5.35 -4.56
CA ASP A 219 -10.64 4.43 -5.14
C ASP A 219 -11.09 3.42 -4.04
N ALA A 220 -12.38 3.44 -3.68
CA ALA A 220 -12.94 2.58 -2.64
C ALA A 220 -13.84 1.52 -3.26
N ARG A 221 -13.57 0.24 -2.95
CA ARG A 221 -14.27 -0.92 -3.51
C ARG A 221 -14.64 -1.94 -2.43
N GLY A 222 -15.74 -2.66 -2.66
CA GLY A 222 -16.08 -3.87 -1.94
C GLY A 222 -15.74 -5.11 -2.76
N HIS A 223 -15.21 -6.13 -2.12
CA HIS A 223 -15.02 -7.46 -2.71
C HIS A 223 -15.84 -8.54 -2.01
N GLY A 224 -16.57 -8.17 -0.94
CA GLY A 224 -17.33 -9.15 -0.16
C GLY A 224 -16.44 -10.29 0.29
N GLU A 225 -16.91 -11.52 0.10
CA GLU A 225 -16.23 -12.76 0.46
C GLU A 225 -15.38 -13.35 -0.68
N ALA A 226 -15.27 -12.68 -1.85
CA ALA A 226 -14.70 -13.27 -3.06
C ALA A 226 -13.19 -13.56 -2.99
N TYR A 227 -12.45 -12.87 -2.11
CA TYR A 227 -10.99 -13.00 -2.00
C TYR A 227 -10.56 -13.26 -0.54
N PRO A 228 -10.84 -14.46 0.00
CA PRO A 228 -10.42 -14.83 1.34
C PRO A 228 -8.89 -15.01 1.40
N ILE A 229 -8.27 -14.59 2.52
CA ILE A 229 -6.84 -14.85 2.80
C ILE A 229 -6.65 -16.06 3.73
N ALA A 230 -7.74 -16.56 4.29
CA ALA A 230 -7.76 -17.78 5.09
C ALA A 230 -9.05 -18.56 4.78
N PRO A 231 -9.06 -19.90 4.95
CA PRO A 231 -10.29 -20.69 4.80
C PRO A 231 -11.37 -20.22 5.77
N ASN A 232 -12.64 -20.11 5.33
CA ASN A 232 -13.76 -19.67 6.16
C ASN A 232 -14.31 -20.76 7.09
N ASN A 233 -13.45 -21.61 7.65
CA ASN A 233 -13.79 -22.82 8.41
C ASN A 233 -13.63 -22.68 9.94
N SER A 234 -13.10 -21.56 10.43
CA SER A 234 -13.01 -21.27 11.86
C SER A 234 -13.28 -19.78 12.15
N PRO A 235 -13.68 -19.40 13.38
CA PRO A 235 -13.86 -18.00 13.76
C PRO A 235 -12.60 -17.16 13.60
N GLU A 236 -11.43 -17.73 13.88
CA GLU A 236 -10.12 -17.08 13.75
C GLU A 236 -9.85 -16.75 12.29
N ASN A 237 -10.02 -17.71 11.38
CA ASN A 237 -9.83 -17.55 9.95
C ASN A 237 -10.83 -16.55 9.35
N LYS A 238 -12.11 -16.60 9.76
CA LYS A 238 -13.10 -15.60 9.37
C LYS A 238 -12.69 -14.20 9.82
N THR A 239 -12.09 -14.06 11.00
CA THR A 239 -11.59 -12.78 11.49
C THR A 239 -10.48 -12.21 10.59
N LEU A 240 -9.62 -13.03 10.01
CA LEU A 240 -8.62 -12.60 9.04
C LEU A 240 -9.27 -12.11 7.73
N ASN A 241 -10.36 -12.74 7.32
CA ASN A 241 -11.08 -12.36 6.10
C ASN A 241 -11.83 -11.03 6.26
N ARG A 242 -12.37 -10.73 7.45
CA ARG A 242 -13.03 -9.44 7.76
C ARG A 242 -12.01 -8.31 7.89
N ARG A 243 -11.61 -7.72 6.77
CA ARG A 243 -10.54 -6.70 6.71
C ARG A 243 -10.84 -5.57 5.75
N ILE A 244 -10.16 -4.45 5.97
CA ILE A 244 -9.95 -3.38 4.99
C ILE A 244 -8.48 -3.43 4.56
N GLU A 245 -8.22 -3.45 3.29
CA GLU A 245 -6.88 -3.28 2.73
C GLU A 245 -6.70 -1.87 2.20
N VAL A 246 -5.60 -1.23 2.59
CA VAL A 246 -5.12 0.04 2.05
C VAL A 246 -3.94 -0.29 1.16
N VAL A 247 -4.09 -0.15 -0.14
CA VAL A 247 -3.06 -0.50 -1.13
C VAL A 247 -2.53 0.78 -1.75
N ILE A 248 -1.21 0.94 -1.68
CA ILE A 248 -0.52 2.09 -2.29
C ILE A 248 -0.48 1.87 -3.80
N TRP A 249 -0.89 2.91 -4.55
CA TRP A 249 -0.94 2.82 -5.99
C TRP A 249 -0.39 4.09 -6.65
N ASP A 250 -0.06 4.00 -7.94
CA ASP A 250 0.39 5.11 -8.78
C ASP A 250 -0.69 5.56 -9.76
#